data_5bb5a9f4840812b614eb43f419b1c9a0
#
_entry.id   5bb5a9f4840812b614eb43f419b1c9a0
#
_cell.length_a   1.000
_cell.length_b   1.000
_cell.length_c   1.000
_cell.angle_alpha   90.00
_cell.angle_beta   90.00
_cell.angle_gamma   90.00
#
_symmetry.space_group_name_H-M   'P 1'
#
loop_
_entity.id
_entity.type
_entity.pdbx_description
1 polymer ?
#
loop_
_entity_poly.entity_id
_entity_poly.type
_entity_poly.pdbx_seq_one_letter_code
_entity_poly.pdbx_strand_id
1 'polypeptide(L)'
;MNNLWRGQIIDVDLEPTRGSETGKVRPCIIVTNDVYNARVPVIQVVPITEWNEKKARISTNIDLEPSAMNGLTKRSIADCLQTRPIDHQQRLVRVRGQLSAEDLARVDGAIKQVFGFS
;
A
#
# COMPACT_ATOMS: atom_id res chain seq x y z
N MET A 1 2.27 -9.45 19.96
CA MET A 1 1.37 -9.21 18.81
C MET A 1 1.67 -7.85 18.21
N ASN A 2 1.44 -7.72 16.91
CA ASN A 2 1.66 -6.47 16.18
C ASN A 2 0.43 -5.57 16.30
N ASN A 3 0.65 -4.24 16.27
CA ASN A 3 -0.43 -3.25 16.23
C ASN A 3 -0.65 -2.74 14.80
N LEU A 4 -0.55 -3.64 13.84
CA LEU A 4 -0.77 -3.35 12.42
C LEU A 4 -2.08 -3.97 11.98
N TRP A 5 -2.80 -3.26 11.09
CA TRP A 5 -4.07 -3.77 10.57
C TRP A 5 -4.26 -3.39 9.10
N ARG A 6 -5.11 -4.14 8.46
CA ARG A 6 -5.44 -4.00 7.05
C ARG A 6 -6.05 -2.61 6.78
N GLY A 7 -5.58 -1.94 5.76
CA GLY A 7 -6.00 -0.59 5.40
C GLY A 7 -5.16 0.51 6.02
N GLN A 8 -4.31 0.18 6.98
CA GLN A 8 -3.38 1.14 7.58
C GLN A 8 -2.32 1.55 6.56
N ILE A 9 -1.92 2.82 6.60
CA ILE A 9 -0.84 3.34 5.77
C ILE A 9 0.40 3.48 6.63
N ILE A 10 1.49 2.86 6.19
CA ILE A 10 2.78 2.86 6.87
C ILE A 10 3.86 3.32 5.91
N ASP A 11 4.86 4.03 6.43
CA ASP A 11 6.06 4.34 5.65
C ASP A 11 7.01 3.15 5.73
N VAL A 12 7.46 2.67 4.58
CA VAL A 12 8.25 1.44 4.46
C VAL A 12 9.48 1.72 3.61
N ASP A 13 10.62 1.22 4.06
CA ASP A 13 11.84 1.20 3.25
C ASP A 13 11.76 0.01 2.28
N LEU A 14 11.58 0.31 1.01
CA LEU A 14 11.40 -0.70 -0.04
C LEU A 14 12.73 -1.13 -0.68
N GLU A 15 13.85 -0.52 -0.30
CA GLU A 15 15.15 -0.87 -0.86
C GLU A 15 15.72 -2.15 -0.22
N PRO A 16 16.56 -2.92 -0.94
CA PRO A 16 16.97 -2.72 -2.33
C PRO A 16 15.90 -3.19 -3.33
N THR A 17 15.80 -2.47 -4.45
CA THR A 17 14.92 -2.83 -5.56
C THR A 17 15.71 -2.93 -6.86
N ARG A 18 15.09 -3.49 -7.90
CA ARG A 18 15.70 -3.64 -9.21
C ARG A 18 14.74 -3.20 -10.31
N GLY A 19 15.30 -2.62 -11.37
CA GLY A 19 14.54 -2.24 -12.56
C GLY A 19 13.38 -1.32 -12.27
N SER A 20 12.20 -1.72 -12.70
CA SER A 20 10.98 -0.91 -12.58
C SER A 20 10.23 -1.11 -11.26
N GLU A 21 10.80 -1.83 -10.30
CA GLU A 21 10.20 -1.99 -8.99
C GLU A 21 10.16 -0.65 -8.25
N THR A 22 9.08 -0.40 -7.52
CA THR A 22 8.96 0.81 -6.70
C THR A 22 9.92 0.71 -5.51
N GLY A 23 10.80 1.70 -5.38
CA GLY A 23 11.83 1.73 -4.33
C GLY A 23 11.69 2.92 -3.39
N LYS A 24 12.77 3.22 -2.67
CA LYS A 24 12.86 4.29 -1.67
C LYS A 24 11.98 4.00 -0.45
N VAL A 25 11.92 4.95 0.48
CA VAL A 25 10.95 4.94 1.57
C VAL A 25 9.66 5.52 1.03
N ARG A 26 8.59 4.75 1.08
CA ARG A 26 7.29 5.12 0.51
C ARG A 26 6.17 4.82 1.50
N PRO A 27 5.09 5.60 1.47
CA PRO A 27 3.85 5.15 2.09
C PRO A 27 3.37 3.87 1.40
N CYS A 28 2.91 2.92 2.19
CA CYS A 28 2.38 1.66 1.69
C CYS A 28 1.09 1.32 2.44
N ILE A 29 0.16 0.68 1.74
CA ILE A 29 -1.11 0.23 2.34
C ILE A 29 -0.95 -1.23 2.75
N ILE A 30 -1.28 -1.55 3.99
CA ILE A 30 -1.34 -2.95 4.43
C ILE A 30 -2.59 -3.58 3.85
N VAL A 31 -2.43 -4.64 3.08
CA VAL A 31 -3.55 -5.35 2.44
C VAL A 31 -3.71 -6.77 2.93
N THR A 32 -2.80 -7.26 3.76
CA THR A 32 -2.85 -8.58 4.37
C THR A 32 -4.04 -8.68 5.32
N ASN A 33 -4.64 -9.87 5.40
CA ASN A 33 -5.66 -10.19 6.37
C ASN A 33 -5.14 -9.99 7.80
N ASP A 34 -5.97 -9.41 8.67
CA ASP A 34 -5.60 -9.08 10.04
C ASP A 34 -5.21 -10.29 10.89
N VAL A 35 -5.67 -11.47 10.54
CA VAL A 35 -5.23 -12.73 11.20
C VAL A 35 -3.70 -12.85 11.12
N TYR A 36 -3.12 -12.49 9.98
CA TYR A 36 -1.66 -12.54 9.79
C TYR A 36 -0.97 -11.27 10.30
N ASN A 37 -1.58 -10.10 10.08
CA ASN A 37 -0.99 -8.82 10.51
C ASN A 37 -0.66 -8.82 12.01
N ALA A 38 -1.49 -9.47 12.81
CA ALA A 38 -1.31 -9.51 14.25
C ALA A 38 -0.21 -10.49 14.71
N ARG A 39 0.22 -11.41 13.86
CA ARG A 39 0.99 -12.58 14.30
C ARG A 39 2.31 -12.83 13.58
N VAL A 40 2.44 -12.42 12.33
CA VAL A 40 3.61 -12.77 11.52
C VAL A 40 4.41 -11.53 11.15
N PRO A 41 5.73 -11.67 10.96
CA PRO A 41 6.56 -10.51 10.59
C PRO A 41 6.42 -10.10 9.13
N VAL A 42 6.01 -10.99 8.23
CA VAL A 42 5.86 -10.69 6.80
C VAL A 42 4.39 -10.36 6.51
N ILE A 43 4.18 -9.18 5.93
CA ILE A 43 2.86 -8.68 5.55
C ILE A 43 2.89 -8.26 4.09
N GLN A 44 1.72 -8.19 3.46
CA GLN A 44 1.58 -7.73 2.08
C GLN A 44 1.22 -6.26 2.06
N VAL A 45 1.92 -5.49 1.23
CA VAL A 45 1.67 -4.05 1.11
C VAL A 45 1.53 -3.65 -0.35
N VAL A 46 0.82 -2.54 -0.57
CA VAL A 46 0.71 -1.86 -1.87
C VAL A 46 1.44 -0.53 -1.74
N PRO A 47 2.49 -0.28 -2.53
CA PRO A 47 3.20 0.99 -2.46
C PRO A 47 2.38 2.13 -3.04
N ILE A 48 2.57 3.30 -2.45
CA ILE A 48 1.93 4.54 -2.87
C ILE A 48 3.00 5.45 -3.48
N THR A 49 2.74 5.95 -4.68
CA THR A 49 3.64 6.83 -5.40
C THR A 49 2.94 8.14 -5.74
N GLU A 50 3.72 9.10 -6.24
CA GLU A 50 3.20 10.38 -6.67
C GLU A 50 2.25 10.22 -7.85
N TRP A 51 1.14 10.97 -7.83
CA TRP A 51 0.15 10.96 -8.90
C TRP A 51 0.74 11.57 -10.18
N ASN A 52 0.43 10.99 -11.32
CA ASN A 52 0.53 11.64 -12.61
C ASN A 52 -0.56 11.09 -13.53
N GLU A 53 -0.83 11.81 -14.59
CA GLU A 53 -1.93 11.48 -15.49
C GLU A 53 -1.75 10.10 -16.16
N LYS A 54 -0.53 9.76 -16.52
CA LYS A 54 -0.22 8.47 -17.15
C LYS A 54 -0.53 7.31 -16.22
N LYS A 55 -0.09 7.40 -14.97
CA LYS A 55 -0.36 6.37 -13.95
C LYS A 55 -1.85 6.27 -13.64
N ALA A 56 -2.55 7.40 -13.61
CA ALA A 56 -3.98 7.43 -13.29
C ALA A 56 -4.85 6.69 -14.30
N ARG A 57 -4.34 6.48 -15.52
CA ARG A 57 -5.07 5.75 -16.58
C ARG A 57 -4.96 4.24 -16.46
N ILE A 58 -4.07 3.75 -15.62
CA ILE A 58 -3.86 2.31 -15.44
C ILE A 58 -4.89 1.78 -14.45
N SER A 59 -5.70 0.78 -14.89
CA SER A 59 -6.85 0.32 -14.10
C SER A 59 -6.48 -0.33 -12.76
N THR A 60 -5.25 -0.85 -12.61
CA THR A 60 -4.76 -1.41 -11.35
C THR A 60 -4.15 -0.36 -10.42
N ASN A 61 -4.16 0.91 -10.84
CA ASN A 61 -3.73 2.05 -10.02
C ASN A 61 -4.95 2.75 -9.45
N ILE A 62 -4.91 3.05 -8.16
CA ILE A 62 -6.00 3.73 -7.45
C ILE A 62 -5.55 5.13 -7.07
N ASP A 63 -6.33 6.12 -7.51
CA ASP A 63 -6.12 7.54 -7.22
C ASP A 63 -6.54 7.82 -5.78
N LEU A 64 -5.64 8.40 -5.00
CA LEU A 64 -5.87 8.72 -3.59
C LEU A 64 -5.67 10.21 -3.34
N GLU A 65 -6.72 10.85 -2.80
CA GLU A 65 -6.65 12.24 -2.37
C GLU A 65 -6.10 12.30 -0.93
N PRO A 66 -5.26 13.30 -0.62
CA PRO A 66 -4.78 13.46 0.76
C PRO A 66 -5.91 13.80 1.71
N SER A 67 -5.83 13.26 2.92
CA SER A 67 -6.80 13.55 3.97
C SER A 67 -6.13 13.49 5.33
N ALA A 68 -6.78 14.03 6.35
CA ALA A 68 -6.29 13.92 7.72
C ALA A 68 -6.20 12.45 8.15
N MET A 69 -7.14 11.62 7.70
CA MET A 69 -7.19 10.20 8.04
C MET A 69 -6.03 9.43 7.44
N ASN A 70 -5.75 9.63 6.14
CA ASN A 70 -4.71 8.82 5.46
C ASN A 70 -3.30 9.37 5.63
N GLY A 71 -3.16 10.62 6.09
CA GLY A 71 -1.85 11.21 6.36
C GLY A 71 -1.01 11.49 5.12
N LEU A 72 -1.58 11.36 3.92
CA LEU A 72 -0.88 11.70 2.68
C LEU A 72 -0.79 13.23 2.56
N THR A 73 0.30 13.71 1.98
CA THR A 73 0.54 15.16 1.84
C THR A 73 0.20 15.68 0.46
N LYS A 74 0.00 14.80 -0.51
CA LYS A 74 -0.31 15.14 -1.89
C LYS A 74 -1.11 14.04 -2.55
N ARG A 75 -1.78 14.38 -3.66
CA ARG A 75 -2.48 13.39 -4.49
C ARG A 75 -1.53 12.28 -4.90
N SER A 76 -1.96 11.06 -4.76
CA SER A 76 -1.10 9.89 -4.88
C SER A 76 -1.78 8.77 -5.66
N ILE A 77 -0.98 7.77 -6.01
CA ILE A 77 -1.42 6.55 -6.69
C ILE A 77 -1.05 5.35 -5.83
N ALA A 78 -2.02 4.49 -5.53
CA ALA A 78 -1.74 3.16 -5.00
C ALA A 78 -1.46 2.23 -6.18
N ASP A 79 -0.23 1.76 -6.31
CA ASP A 79 0.19 0.89 -7.42
C ASP A 79 -0.02 -0.57 -7.04
N CYS A 80 -1.22 -1.08 -7.31
CA CYS A 80 -1.61 -2.41 -6.87
C CYS A 80 -0.86 -3.52 -7.61
N LEU A 81 -0.36 -3.28 -8.82
CA LEU A 81 0.46 -4.26 -9.53
C LEU A 81 1.79 -4.50 -8.82
N GLN A 82 2.27 -3.52 -8.05
CA GLN A 82 3.52 -3.61 -7.30
C GLN A 82 3.32 -4.17 -5.88
N THR A 83 2.16 -4.75 -5.59
CA THR A 83 1.94 -5.38 -4.28
C THR A 83 3.05 -6.38 -3.98
N ARG A 84 3.56 -6.36 -2.74
CA ARG A 84 4.71 -7.17 -2.38
C ARG A 84 4.71 -7.50 -0.89
N PRO A 85 5.37 -8.64 -0.52
CA PRO A 85 5.61 -8.94 0.88
C PRO A 85 6.75 -8.07 1.42
N ILE A 86 6.64 -7.68 2.67
CA ILE A 86 7.74 -7.04 3.40
C ILE A 86 7.80 -7.60 4.81
N ASP A 87 9.01 -7.62 5.37
CA ASP A 87 9.22 -7.88 6.79
C ASP A 87 9.09 -6.53 7.51
N HIS A 88 7.98 -6.32 8.24
CA HIS A 88 7.74 -5.03 8.87
C HIS A 88 8.71 -4.76 10.03
N GLN A 89 9.29 -5.78 10.64
CA GLN A 89 10.28 -5.58 11.71
C GLN A 89 11.57 -4.97 11.17
N GLN A 90 11.87 -5.21 9.88
CA GLN A 90 13.09 -4.71 9.24
C GLN A 90 12.85 -3.42 8.45
N ARG A 91 11.65 -3.24 7.90
CA ARG A 91 11.39 -2.22 6.89
C ARG A 91 10.41 -1.12 7.31
N LEU A 92 9.65 -1.30 8.37
CA LEU A 92 8.69 -0.31 8.85
C LEU A 92 9.43 0.90 9.42
N VAL A 93 9.15 2.09 8.88
CA VAL A 93 9.72 3.34 9.36
C VAL A 93 8.78 4.00 10.36
N ARG A 94 7.48 4.12 10.00
CA ARG A 94 6.47 4.71 10.89
C ARG A 94 5.06 4.42 10.39
N VAL A 95 4.10 4.55 11.27
CA VAL A 95 2.68 4.53 10.92
C VAL A 95 2.26 5.95 10.50
N ARG A 96 1.61 6.08 9.35
CA ARG A 96 1.19 7.37 8.81
C ARG A 96 -0.29 7.65 9.00
N GLY A 97 -1.16 6.68 8.78
CA GLY A 97 -2.60 6.86 8.83
C GLY A 97 -3.33 5.61 8.36
N GLN A 98 -4.51 5.78 7.82
CA GLN A 98 -5.29 4.66 7.28
C GLN A 98 -6.20 5.12 6.15
N LEU A 99 -6.52 4.21 5.24
CA LEU A 99 -7.51 4.44 4.20
C LEU A 99 -8.92 4.46 4.78
N SER A 100 -9.80 5.22 4.12
CA SER A 100 -11.23 5.06 4.33
C SER A 100 -11.67 3.67 3.87
N ALA A 101 -12.81 3.20 4.36
CA ALA A 101 -13.38 1.93 3.91
C ALA A 101 -13.65 1.95 2.41
N GLU A 102 -14.08 3.10 1.86
CA GLU A 102 -14.34 3.26 0.44
C GLU A 102 -13.06 3.09 -0.39
N ASP A 103 -11.98 3.77 -0.02
CA ASP A 103 -10.71 3.67 -0.73
C ASP A 103 -10.10 2.27 -0.60
N LEU A 104 -10.23 1.64 0.55
CA LEU A 104 -9.75 0.27 0.74
C LEU A 104 -10.51 -0.70 -0.17
N ALA A 105 -11.82 -0.53 -0.33
CA ALA A 105 -12.63 -1.36 -1.24
C ALA A 105 -12.17 -1.20 -2.69
N ARG A 106 -11.79 0.03 -3.11
CA ARG A 106 -11.24 0.29 -4.45
C ARG A 106 -9.90 -0.43 -4.64
N VAL A 107 -9.04 -0.38 -3.65
CA VAL A 107 -7.75 -1.10 -3.67
C VAL A 107 -7.99 -2.60 -3.77
N ASP A 108 -8.92 -3.14 -2.99
CA ASP A 108 -9.27 -4.57 -3.05
C ASP A 108 -9.75 -5.00 -4.43
N GLY A 109 -10.56 -4.18 -5.08
CA GLY A 109 -11.00 -4.44 -6.46
C GLY A 109 -9.83 -4.50 -7.44
N ALA A 110 -8.88 -3.59 -7.29
CA ALA A 110 -7.68 -3.58 -8.13
C ALA A 110 -6.79 -4.80 -7.86
N ILE A 111 -6.64 -5.22 -6.62
CA ILE A 111 -5.88 -6.43 -6.27
C ILE A 111 -6.51 -7.68 -6.90
N LYS A 112 -7.83 -7.80 -6.88
CA LYS A 112 -8.52 -8.89 -7.58
C LYS A 112 -8.17 -8.91 -9.06
N GLN A 113 -8.14 -7.75 -9.69
CA GLN A 113 -7.76 -7.62 -11.08
C GLN A 113 -6.30 -8.03 -11.33
N VAL A 114 -5.39 -7.60 -10.44
CA VAL A 114 -3.96 -7.94 -10.54
C VAL A 114 -3.75 -9.45 -10.57
N PHE A 115 -4.45 -10.18 -9.70
CA PHE A 115 -4.30 -11.63 -9.59
C PHE A 115 -5.28 -12.42 -10.45
N GLY A 116 -6.26 -11.77 -11.04
CA GLY A 116 -7.21 -12.43 -11.94
C GLY A 116 -8.24 -13.31 -11.22
N PHE A 117 -8.52 -13.05 -9.95
CA PHE A 117 -9.60 -13.75 -9.26
C PHE A 117 -10.77 -12.81 -8.97
N SER A 118 -11.95 -13.38 -8.85
CA SER A 118 -13.19 -12.61 -8.67
C SER A 118 -13.65 -12.58 -7.22
#